data_e2342b3a6cb3c1766af4f1eca62e4111
#
_entry.id   e2342b3a6cb3c1766af4f1eca62e4111
#
_cell.length_a   1.000
_cell.length_b   1.000
_cell.length_c   1.000
_cell.angle_alpha   90.00
_cell.angle_beta   90.00
_cell.angle_gamma   90.00
#
_symmetry.space_group_name_H-M   'P 1'
#
loop_
_entity.id
_entity.type
_entity.pdbx_description
1 polymer ?
#
loop_
_entity_poly.entity_id
_entity_poly.type
_entity_poly.pdbx_seq_one_letter_code
_entity_poly.pdbx_strand_id
1 'polypeptide(L)'
;MSAQAQAPSFRIVEPLAPAVAPPPPSVPREALAGGAAVLERLRAAARRVRCERQMSLRDAEGLVACPGAAAGGAELLVRVLAEVLGRRPVFHAPGSALASFDEAWLCRCRTAQAEGDADTLALLTGRRVHPANRRAFLDVLRSV
;
A
#
# COMPACT_ATOMS: atom_id res chain seq x y z
N MET A 1 19.82 -69.18 -18.43
CA MET A 1 19.81 -68.28 -17.25
C MET A 1 19.62 -66.85 -17.77
N SER A 2 18.37 -66.39 -17.79
CA SER A 2 18.01 -65.04 -18.32
C SER A 2 17.85 -64.11 -17.13
N ALA A 3 18.73 -63.15 -17.02
CA ALA A 3 18.62 -62.07 -16.05
C ALA A 3 17.68 -60.98 -16.56
N GLN A 4 16.49 -60.87 -15.99
CA GLN A 4 15.59 -59.76 -16.22
C GLN A 4 16.08 -58.54 -15.43
N ALA A 5 16.54 -57.54 -16.17
CA ALA A 5 16.86 -56.23 -15.58
C ALA A 5 15.54 -55.50 -15.26
N GLN A 6 15.25 -55.30 -13.98
CA GLN A 6 14.17 -54.43 -13.51
C GLN A 6 14.54 -52.97 -13.74
N ALA A 7 13.76 -52.26 -14.55
CA ALA A 7 13.88 -50.83 -14.76
C ALA A 7 13.45 -50.09 -13.46
N PRO A 8 14.14 -49.01 -13.04
CA PRO A 8 13.77 -48.26 -11.88
C PRO A 8 12.49 -47.45 -12.20
N SER A 9 11.43 -47.65 -11.40
CA SER A 9 10.21 -46.86 -11.45
C SER A 9 10.46 -45.48 -10.89
N PHE A 10 10.58 -44.48 -11.73
CA PHE A 10 10.57 -43.08 -11.31
C PHE A 10 9.17 -42.71 -10.83
N ARG A 11 9.00 -42.48 -9.52
CA ARG A 11 7.81 -41.81 -9.01
C ARG A 11 7.85 -40.36 -9.44
N ILE A 12 6.93 -39.97 -10.30
CA ILE A 12 6.65 -38.55 -10.57
C ILE A 12 6.10 -37.99 -9.28
N VAL A 13 6.90 -37.18 -8.58
CA VAL A 13 6.44 -36.38 -7.44
C VAL A 13 5.58 -35.27 -8.07
N GLU A 14 4.27 -35.33 -7.87
CA GLU A 14 3.39 -34.23 -8.24
C GLU A 14 3.91 -32.94 -7.60
N PRO A 15 4.10 -31.86 -8.37
CA PRO A 15 4.51 -30.59 -7.79
C PRO A 15 3.43 -30.15 -6.81
N LEU A 16 3.82 -30.00 -5.54
CA LEU A 16 2.98 -29.48 -4.48
C LEU A 16 2.42 -28.15 -4.98
N ALA A 17 1.10 -28.06 -5.12
CA ALA A 17 0.45 -26.80 -5.52
C ALA A 17 0.95 -25.67 -4.62
N PRO A 18 1.37 -24.51 -5.17
CA PRO A 18 1.86 -23.43 -4.35
C PRO A 18 0.81 -23.08 -3.29
N ALA A 19 1.20 -23.15 -2.03
CA ALA A 19 0.31 -22.78 -0.92
C ALA A 19 -0.19 -21.36 -1.18
N VAL A 20 -1.50 -21.21 -1.41
CA VAL A 20 -2.12 -19.90 -1.57
C VAL A 20 -1.89 -19.15 -0.27
N ALA A 21 -1.08 -18.08 -0.34
CA ALA A 21 -0.83 -17.23 0.81
C ALA A 21 -2.18 -16.75 1.37
N PRO A 22 -2.38 -16.76 2.70
CA PRO A 22 -3.62 -16.28 3.28
C PRO A 22 -3.88 -14.83 2.81
N PRO A 23 -5.15 -14.48 2.54
CA PRO A 23 -5.47 -13.12 2.11
C PRO A 23 -4.98 -12.12 3.16
N PRO A 24 -4.46 -10.97 2.74
CA PRO A 24 -3.97 -9.95 3.67
C PRO A 24 -5.11 -9.51 4.60
N PRO A 25 -4.81 -9.19 5.87
CA PRO A 25 -5.82 -8.77 6.83
C PRO A 25 -6.56 -7.54 6.30
N SER A 26 -7.88 -7.60 6.31
CA SER A 26 -8.76 -6.51 5.89
C SER A 26 -9.65 -6.10 7.05
N VAL A 27 -10.01 -4.83 7.12
CA VAL A 27 -10.90 -4.27 8.14
C VAL A 27 -12.18 -3.73 7.48
N PRO A 28 -13.34 -3.76 8.17
CA PRO A 28 -14.55 -3.13 7.66
C PRO A 28 -14.31 -1.62 7.43
N ARG A 29 -14.78 -1.11 6.30
CA ARG A 29 -14.66 0.32 5.94
C ARG A 29 -15.27 1.23 7.03
N GLU A 30 -16.36 0.78 7.63
CA GLU A 30 -17.07 1.52 8.69
C GLU A 30 -16.22 1.72 9.95
N ALA A 31 -15.21 0.87 10.18
CA ALA A 31 -14.27 1.02 11.28
C ALA A 31 -13.24 2.17 11.06
N LEU A 32 -13.22 2.78 9.87
CA LEU A 32 -12.35 3.90 9.54
C LEU A 32 -13.10 5.22 9.79
N ALA A 33 -13.24 5.61 11.05
CA ALA A 33 -13.93 6.83 11.45
C ALA A 33 -13.46 8.05 10.63
N GLY A 34 -14.37 8.70 9.89
CA GLY A 34 -14.08 9.91 9.10
C GLY A 34 -13.22 9.70 7.84
N GLY A 35 -12.60 8.54 7.66
CA GLY A 35 -11.66 8.29 6.56
C GLY A 35 -12.28 7.85 5.23
N ALA A 36 -13.59 7.65 5.16
CA ALA A 36 -14.24 7.06 3.98
C ALA A 36 -14.04 7.89 2.68
N ALA A 37 -14.11 9.21 2.76
CA ALA A 37 -13.91 10.08 1.61
C ALA A 37 -12.44 10.09 1.14
N VAL A 38 -11.50 10.08 2.07
CA VAL A 38 -10.06 9.96 1.79
C VAL A 38 -9.77 8.62 1.13
N LEU A 39 -10.34 7.54 1.67
CA LEU A 39 -10.18 6.19 1.14
C LEU A 39 -10.65 6.09 -0.33
N GLU A 40 -11.83 6.62 -0.65
CA GLU A 40 -12.33 6.58 -2.02
C GLU A 40 -11.48 7.43 -2.98
N ARG A 41 -10.97 8.57 -2.54
CA ARG A 41 -10.01 9.37 -3.34
C ARG A 41 -8.72 8.59 -3.61
N LEU A 42 -8.17 7.92 -2.60
CA LEU A 42 -6.97 7.09 -2.74
C LEU A 42 -7.20 5.91 -3.70
N ARG A 43 -8.35 5.24 -3.62
CA ARG A 43 -8.73 4.14 -4.52
C ARG A 43 -8.88 4.61 -5.96
N ALA A 44 -9.57 5.74 -6.16
CA ALA A 44 -9.71 6.33 -7.48
C ALA A 44 -8.35 6.74 -8.07
N ALA A 45 -7.46 7.32 -7.26
CA ALA A 45 -6.09 7.63 -7.65
C ALA A 45 -5.32 6.36 -8.00
N ALA A 46 -5.39 5.32 -7.18
CA ALA A 46 -4.70 4.04 -7.42
C ALA A 46 -5.14 3.38 -8.75
N ARG A 47 -6.41 3.53 -9.13
CA ARG A 47 -6.87 3.06 -10.46
C ARG A 47 -6.29 3.88 -11.60
N ARG A 48 -6.25 5.21 -11.47
CA ARG A 48 -5.71 6.10 -12.51
C ARG A 48 -4.24 5.87 -12.74
N VAL A 49 -3.44 5.80 -11.67
CA VAL A 49 -1.97 5.67 -11.77
C VAL A 49 -1.49 4.23 -11.94
N ARG A 50 -2.39 3.25 -12.09
CA ARG A 50 -2.04 1.82 -12.14
C ARG A 50 -0.98 1.48 -13.20
N CYS A 51 -1.03 2.16 -14.33
CA CYS A 51 -0.13 1.97 -15.47
C CYS A 51 0.97 3.03 -15.52
N GLU A 52 0.98 3.98 -14.58
CA GLU A 52 1.96 5.05 -14.57
C GLU A 52 3.25 4.62 -13.86
N ARG A 53 4.33 5.32 -14.20
CA ARG A 53 5.63 5.13 -13.55
C ARG A 53 5.56 5.54 -12.09
N GLN A 54 6.14 4.74 -11.21
CA GLN A 54 6.38 5.11 -9.83
C GLN A 54 7.25 6.37 -9.77
N MET A 55 7.02 7.20 -8.77
CA MET A 55 7.73 8.44 -8.54
C MET A 55 8.54 8.33 -7.25
N SER A 56 9.71 8.96 -7.19
CA SER A 56 10.45 9.03 -5.94
C SER A 56 9.76 9.99 -4.96
N LEU A 57 9.93 9.72 -3.67
CA LEU A 57 9.37 10.58 -2.62
C LEU A 57 9.93 12.01 -2.70
N ARG A 58 11.20 12.15 -3.08
CA ARG A 58 11.86 13.45 -3.26
C ARG A 58 11.24 14.27 -4.40
N ASP A 59 10.93 13.62 -5.52
CA ASP A 59 10.28 14.30 -6.64
C ASP A 59 8.86 14.75 -6.28
N ALA A 60 8.12 13.91 -5.56
CA ALA A 60 6.79 14.23 -5.08
C ALA A 60 6.79 15.38 -4.06
N GLU A 61 7.75 15.43 -3.14
CA GLU A 61 7.93 16.54 -2.19
C GLU A 61 8.13 17.87 -2.92
N GLY A 62 8.97 17.87 -3.97
CA GLY A 62 9.18 19.04 -4.83
C GLY A 62 7.90 19.51 -5.51
N LEU A 63 7.04 18.58 -5.96
CA LEU A 63 5.77 18.93 -6.59
C LEU A 63 4.74 19.47 -5.58
N VAL A 64 4.68 18.94 -4.37
CA VAL A 64 3.78 19.45 -3.30
C VAL A 64 4.13 20.87 -2.89
N ALA A 65 5.42 21.24 -2.97
CA ALA A 65 5.86 22.59 -2.67
C ALA A 65 5.43 23.63 -3.74
N CYS A 66 4.96 23.19 -4.91
CA CYS A 66 4.53 24.08 -5.98
C CYS A 66 3.07 24.56 -5.76
N PRO A 67 2.76 25.85 -6.01
CA PRO A 67 1.38 26.34 -5.96
C PRO A 67 0.49 25.60 -6.97
N GLY A 68 -0.64 25.07 -6.51
CA GLY A 68 -1.60 24.31 -7.34
C GLY A 68 -1.46 22.79 -7.30
N ALA A 69 -0.49 22.24 -6.60
CA ALA A 69 -0.28 20.79 -6.47
C ALA A 69 -1.43 20.04 -5.77
N ALA A 70 -2.32 20.74 -5.07
CA ALA A 70 -3.42 20.13 -4.30
C ALA A 70 -4.36 19.24 -5.15
N ALA A 71 -4.46 19.50 -6.45
CA ALA A 71 -5.34 18.73 -7.34
C ALA A 71 -4.90 17.28 -7.60
N GLY A 72 -3.65 16.96 -7.31
CA GLY A 72 -3.04 15.63 -7.56
C GLY A 72 -2.50 14.92 -6.32
N GLY A 73 -2.76 15.44 -5.11
CA GLY A 73 -2.13 14.92 -3.88
C GLY A 73 -2.33 13.42 -3.67
N ALA A 74 -3.54 12.91 -3.90
CA ALA A 74 -3.82 11.47 -3.79
C ALA A 74 -3.04 10.64 -4.82
N GLU A 75 -2.86 11.12 -6.03
CA GLU A 75 -2.08 10.45 -7.07
C GLU A 75 -0.59 10.45 -6.75
N LEU A 76 -0.08 11.60 -6.30
CA LEU A 76 1.30 11.71 -5.83
C LEU A 76 1.58 10.74 -4.69
N LEU A 77 0.70 10.70 -3.69
CA LEU A 77 0.84 9.78 -2.57
C LEU A 77 0.87 8.33 -3.03
N VAL A 78 -0.07 7.91 -3.89
CA VAL A 78 -0.11 6.53 -4.39
C VAL A 78 1.15 6.16 -5.17
N ARG A 79 1.72 7.09 -5.95
CA ARG A 79 2.93 6.84 -6.76
C ARG A 79 4.19 6.66 -5.91
N VAL A 80 4.27 7.29 -4.73
CA VAL A 80 5.44 7.19 -3.84
C VAL A 80 5.32 6.07 -2.81
N LEU A 81 4.12 5.53 -2.59
CA LEU A 81 3.89 4.54 -1.53
C LEU A 81 4.72 3.27 -1.67
N ALA A 82 5.04 2.85 -2.88
CA ALA A 82 5.86 1.67 -3.09
C ALA A 82 7.29 1.87 -2.56
N GLU A 83 7.87 3.07 -2.73
CA GLU A 83 9.15 3.44 -2.16
C GLU A 83 9.06 3.55 -0.63
N VAL A 84 8.04 4.25 -0.12
CA VAL A 84 7.83 4.44 1.32
C VAL A 84 7.70 3.13 2.08
N LEU A 85 6.97 2.17 1.51
CA LEU A 85 6.69 0.86 2.13
C LEU A 85 7.72 -0.21 1.78
N GLY A 86 8.60 0.01 0.81
CA GLY A 86 9.50 -1.01 0.27
C GLY A 86 8.79 -2.15 -0.47
N ARG A 87 7.49 -1.99 -0.76
CA ARG A 87 6.66 -2.95 -1.48
C ARG A 87 5.44 -2.28 -2.10
N ARG A 88 4.80 -2.94 -3.05
CA ARG A 88 3.54 -2.42 -3.61
C ARG A 88 2.44 -2.36 -2.55
N PRO A 89 1.77 -1.21 -2.40
CA PRO A 89 0.59 -1.10 -1.53
C PRO A 89 -0.60 -1.87 -2.11
N VAL A 90 -1.46 -2.37 -1.22
CA VAL A 90 -2.70 -3.06 -1.60
C VAL A 90 -3.87 -2.09 -1.48
N PHE A 91 -4.52 -1.80 -2.62
CA PHE A 91 -5.75 -1.03 -2.70
C PHE A 91 -6.89 -1.91 -3.21
N HIS A 92 -8.04 -1.87 -2.53
CA HIS A 92 -9.27 -2.49 -3.03
C HIS A 92 -9.93 -1.64 -4.12
N ALA A 93 -10.91 -2.21 -4.78
CA ALA A 93 -11.72 -1.47 -5.75
C ALA A 93 -12.51 -0.34 -5.05
N PRO A 94 -12.74 0.80 -5.73
CA PRO A 94 -13.67 1.81 -5.23
C PRO A 94 -15.03 1.21 -4.87
N GLY A 95 -15.61 1.66 -3.76
CA GLY A 95 -16.88 1.13 -3.26
C GLY A 95 -16.79 -0.17 -2.47
N SER A 96 -15.62 -0.82 -2.35
CA SER A 96 -15.46 -2.03 -1.53
C SER A 96 -15.82 -1.77 -0.07
N ALA A 97 -16.57 -2.71 0.53
CA ALA A 97 -16.94 -2.67 1.95
C ALA A 97 -15.76 -2.94 2.89
N LEU A 98 -14.69 -3.54 2.39
CA LEU A 98 -13.48 -3.83 3.14
C LEU A 98 -12.36 -2.86 2.76
N ALA A 99 -11.52 -2.53 3.73
CA ALA A 99 -10.28 -1.82 3.53
C ALA A 99 -9.09 -2.75 3.78
N SER A 100 -8.08 -2.66 2.94
CA SER A 100 -6.81 -3.36 3.16
C SER A 100 -6.07 -2.77 4.37
N PHE A 101 -5.08 -3.50 4.86
CA PHE A 101 -4.22 -2.98 5.92
C PHE A 101 -3.51 -1.68 5.54
N ASP A 102 -3.06 -1.55 4.28
CA ASP A 102 -2.40 -0.34 3.80
C ASP A 102 -3.37 0.85 3.73
N GLU A 103 -4.58 0.62 3.23
CA GLU A 103 -5.65 1.62 3.20
C GLU A 103 -6.03 2.09 4.61
N ALA A 104 -6.25 1.16 5.53
CA ALA A 104 -6.59 1.47 6.91
C ALA A 104 -5.46 2.26 7.61
N TRP A 105 -4.21 1.88 7.36
CA TRP A 105 -3.05 2.59 7.89
C TRP A 105 -2.98 4.03 7.36
N LEU A 106 -3.14 4.23 6.05
CA LEU A 106 -3.15 5.57 5.44
C LEU A 106 -4.27 6.46 5.99
N CYS A 107 -5.48 5.92 6.10
CA CYS A 107 -6.60 6.64 6.68
C CYS A 107 -6.30 7.08 8.12
N ARG A 108 -5.76 6.19 8.95
CA ARG A 108 -5.38 6.51 10.32
C ARG A 108 -4.27 7.57 10.39
N CYS A 109 -3.25 7.47 9.54
CA CYS A 109 -2.21 8.51 9.46
C CYS A 109 -2.82 9.86 9.10
N ARG A 110 -3.73 9.90 8.12
CA ARG A 110 -4.38 11.15 7.69
C ARG A 110 -5.29 11.72 8.78
N THR A 111 -6.04 10.88 9.48
CA THR A 111 -6.87 11.30 10.62
C THR A 111 -6.00 11.89 11.73
N ALA A 112 -4.98 11.16 12.19
CA ALA A 112 -4.06 11.64 13.22
C ALA A 112 -3.39 12.97 12.82
N GLN A 113 -3.02 13.13 11.55
CA GLN A 113 -2.46 14.37 11.04
C GLN A 113 -3.47 15.52 11.05
N ALA A 114 -4.73 15.26 10.70
CA ALA A 114 -5.78 16.27 10.70
C ALA A 114 -6.17 16.72 12.13
N GLU A 115 -6.08 15.80 13.09
CA GLU A 115 -6.37 16.03 14.51
C GLU A 115 -5.18 16.63 15.27
N GLY A 116 -4.00 16.66 14.64
CA GLY A 116 -2.77 17.13 15.29
C GLY A 116 -2.20 16.13 16.33
N ASP A 117 -2.64 14.87 16.27
CA ASP A 117 -2.15 13.80 17.16
C ASP A 117 -0.76 13.32 16.70
N ALA A 118 0.26 14.04 17.18
CA ALA A 118 1.64 13.77 16.81
C ALA A 118 2.13 12.41 17.32
N ASP A 119 1.67 11.96 18.49
CA ASP A 119 2.11 10.71 19.10
C ASP A 119 1.59 9.50 18.31
N THR A 120 0.31 9.48 18.00
CA THR A 120 -0.28 8.44 17.13
C THR A 120 0.39 8.44 15.75
N LEU A 121 0.59 9.61 15.15
CA LEU A 121 1.24 9.74 13.86
C LEU A 121 2.68 9.22 13.87
N ALA A 122 3.46 9.54 14.91
CA ALA A 122 4.81 9.02 15.11
C ALA A 122 4.82 7.50 15.26
N LEU A 123 3.87 6.93 16.02
CA LEU A 123 3.73 5.48 16.19
C LEU A 123 3.40 4.79 14.87
N LEU A 124 2.43 5.30 14.12
CA LEU A 124 1.98 4.72 12.84
C LEU A 124 3.07 4.76 11.77
N THR A 125 3.78 5.88 11.67
CA THR A 125 4.86 6.05 10.68
C THR A 125 6.16 5.37 11.12
N GLY A 126 6.42 5.34 12.44
CA GLY A 126 7.65 4.81 13.02
C GLY A 126 7.96 3.38 12.66
N ARG A 127 6.94 2.55 12.45
CA ARG A 127 7.07 1.12 12.12
C ARG A 127 7.17 0.82 10.62
N ARG A 128 6.78 1.77 9.76
CA ARG A 128 6.59 1.50 8.32
C ARG A 128 7.35 2.44 7.40
N VAL A 129 7.70 3.61 7.89
CA VAL A 129 8.39 4.64 7.10
C VAL A 129 9.79 4.83 7.64
N HIS A 130 10.79 4.70 6.77
CA HIS A 130 12.18 4.93 7.14
C HIS A 130 12.34 6.35 7.73
N PRO A 131 13.11 6.56 8.82
CA PRO A 131 13.23 7.87 9.48
C PRO A 131 13.55 9.03 8.54
N ALA A 132 14.45 8.81 7.57
CA ALA A 132 14.83 9.82 6.58
C ALA A 132 13.68 10.27 5.68
N ASN A 133 12.66 9.42 5.48
CA ASN A 133 11.53 9.66 4.56
C ASN A 133 10.27 10.18 5.27
N ARG A 134 10.25 10.19 6.62
CA ARG A 134 9.01 10.51 7.36
C ARG A 134 8.51 11.91 7.09
N ARG A 135 9.39 12.91 7.09
CA ARG A 135 8.99 14.30 6.84
C ARG A 135 8.38 14.46 5.46
N ALA A 136 9.08 14.03 4.42
CA ALA A 136 8.60 14.10 3.04
C ALA A 136 7.29 13.33 2.85
N PHE A 137 7.16 12.13 3.44
CA PHE A 137 5.92 11.36 3.42
C PHE A 137 4.75 12.13 4.06
N LEU A 138 4.97 12.79 5.21
CA LEU A 138 3.92 13.56 5.90
C LEU A 138 3.51 14.79 5.11
N ASP A 139 4.43 15.43 4.40
CA ASP A 139 4.14 16.59 3.55
C ASP A 139 3.29 16.18 2.33
N VAL A 140 3.62 15.05 1.70
CA VAL A 140 2.80 14.47 0.63
C VAL A 140 1.44 14.01 1.15
N LEU A 141 1.37 13.38 2.33
CA LEU A 141 0.12 12.95 2.94
C LEU A 141 -0.82 14.13 3.25
N ARG A 142 -0.27 15.29 3.63
CA ARG A 142 -1.05 16.51 3.92
C ARG A 142 -1.75 17.06 2.67
N SER A 143 -1.23 16.79 1.49
CA SER A 143 -1.83 17.24 0.23
C SER A 143 -3.07 16.45 -0.21
N VAL A 144 -3.42 15.37 0.49
CA VAL A 144 -4.61 14.53 0.27
C VAL A 144 -5.76 15.03 1.15
#